data_70ac1b5900b3cc4e19270489c0bb3fe0
#
_entry.id   70ac1b5900b3cc4e19270489c0bb3fe0
#
_cell.length_a   1.000
_cell.length_b   1.000
_cell.length_c   1.000
_cell.angle_alpha   90.00
_cell.angle_beta   90.00
_cell.angle_gamma   90.00
#
_symmetry.space_group_name_H-M   'P 1'
#
loop_
_entity.id
_entity.type
_entity.pdbx_description
1 polymer ?
#
loop_
_entity_poly.entity_id
_entity_poly.type
_entity_poly.pdbx_seq_one_letter_code
_entity_poly.pdbx_strand_id
1 'polypeptide(L)'
;TNKAEMRKALQKAGVPIPKFFVVSNEEEYKEAVKEFDVPFIVKPADSSGSRGIFEVIDITNAELVKKAYEYCKPYSKVGDVVVEEYMNGPEVSVETLTINGVCHVIQITDKLTTGAPHYVEMGHSQPTKHSDEIASRIAEIAKEANKAIGIKNGPSHTEIIVTSQGPKVVELGARLGGDNITTHLVPLSTGVNMVECCIKIALGEMPDIKHKWSRGSAIRYFEQHAGIIESIQGIDKAKRIPGIQQISIVHGAGEKITEIESSGSRMGFVIAQSS
;
A
#
# COMPACT_ATOMS: atom_id res chain seq x y z
N THR A 1 8.05 6.88 8.98
CA THR A 1 8.12 5.39 9.00
C THR A 1 9.56 4.97 8.81
N ASN A 2 10.06 4.05 9.63
CA ASN A 2 11.37 3.43 9.49
C ASN A 2 11.16 1.94 9.18
N LYS A 3 11.46 1.52 7.94
CA LYS A 3 11.27 0.15 7.47
C LYS A 3 12.18 -0.84 8.20
N ALA A 4 13.40 -0.42 8.55
CA ALA A 4 14.34 -1.26 9.26
C ALA A 4 13.83 -1.61 10.66
N GLU A 5 13.38 -0.61 11.42
CA GLU A 5 12.83 -0.82 12.76
C GLU A 5 11.52 -1.59 12.72
N MET A 6 10.66 -1.31 11.74
CA MET A 6 9.44 -2.10 11.51
C MET A 6 9.77 -3.58 11.28
N ARG A 7 10.71 -3.88 10.37
CA ARG A 7 11.12 -5.28 10.10
C ARG A 7 11.64 -5.99 11.34
N LYS A 8 12.50 -5.34 12.12
CA LYS A 8 13.03 -5.90 13.39
C LYS A 8 11.90 -6.19 14.39
N ALA A 9 10.94 -5.27 14.54
CA ALA A 9 9.82 -5.44 15.46
C ALA A 9 8.91 -6.60 15.01
N LEU A 10 8.57 -6.68 13.72
CA LEU A 10 7.75 -7.76 13.16
C LEU A 10 8.45 -9.11 13.27
N GLN A 11 9.76 -9.19 12.96
CA GLN A 11 10.56 -10.41 13.11
C GLN A 11 10.58 -10.92 14.55
N LYS A 12 10.83 -10.01 15.51
CA LYS A 12 10.82 -10.34 16.94
C LYS A 12 9.48 -10.91 17.41
N ALA A 13 8.38 -10.46 16.82
CA ALA A 13 7.03 -10.92 17.14
C ALA A 13 6.61 -12.16 16.34
N GLY A 14 7.42 -12.68 15.44
CA GLY A 14 7.11 -13.84 14.59
C GLY A 14 6.06 -13.56 13.51
N VAL A 15 5.82 -12.29 13.17
CA VAL A 15 4.89 -11.92 12.10
C VAL A 15 5.50 -12.30 10.74
N PRO A 16 4.71 -12.91 9.82
CA PRO A 16 5.20 -13.26 8.49
C PRO A 16 5.66 -12.02 7.70
N ILE A 17 6.94 -12.01 7.34
CA ILE A 17 7.61 -10.96 6.57
C ILE A 17 8.58 -11.61 5.55
N PRO A 18 9.06 -10.89 4.52
CA PRO A 18 10.12 -11.41 3.66
C PRO A 18 11.44 -11.56 4.45
N LYS A 19 12.35 -12.42 3.97
CA LYS A 19 13.75 -12.42 4.41
C LYS A 19 14.31 -11.02 4.18
N PHE A 20 15.04 -10.46 5.15
CA PHE A 20 15.58 -9.11 5.03
C PHE A 20 16.91 -8.93 5.74
N PHE A 21 17.67 -7.94 5.27
CA PHE A 21 18.86 -7.41 5.92
C PHE A 21 18.80 -5.89 5.96
N VAL A 22 19.30 -5.30 7.04
CA VAL A 22 19.49 -3.86 7.16
C VAL A 22 20.99 -3.61 7.03
N VAL A 23 21.37 -2.75 6.09
CA VAL A 23 22.77 -2.46 5.76
C VAL A 23 23.05 -0.97 5.78
N SER A 24 24.15 -0.57 6.36
CA SER A 24 24.55 0.83 6.53
C SER A 24 25.64 1.27 5.54
N ASN A 25 26.38 0.32 4.98
CA ASN A 25 27.47 0.55 4.04
C ASN A 25 27.52 -0.50 2.94
N GLU A 26 28.41 -0.29 1.97
CA GLU A 26 28.52 -1.14 0.77
C GLU A 26 29.08 -2.53 1.10
N GLU A 27 29.96 -2.67 2.09
CA GLU A 27 30.51 -3.95 2.52
C GLU A 27 29.42 -4.83 3.11
N GLU A 28 28.61 -4.29 4.02
CA GLU A 28 27.44 -4.99 4.58
C GLU A 28 26.43 -5.37 3.49
N TYR A 29 26.24 -4.49 2.50
CA TYR A 29 25.37 -4.79 1.36
C TYR A 29 25.88 -5.98 0.56
N LYS A 30 27.19 -6.01 0.23
CA LYS A 30 27.81 -7.13 -0.50
C LYS A 30 27.68 -8.46 0.24
N GLU A 31 27.78 -8.45 1.57
CA GLU A 31 27.55 -9.67 2.36
C GLU A 31 26.06 -10.05 2.39
N ALA A 32 25.16 -9.08 2.56
CA ALA A 32 23.74 -9.34 2.61
C ALA A 32 23.20 -9.96 1.30
N VAL A 33 23.66 -9.49 0.13
CA VAL A 33 23.16 -10.01 -1.16
C VAL A 33 23.57 -11.44 -1.43
N LYS A 34 24.68 -11.93 -0.82
CA LYS A 34 25.10 -13.34 -0.93
C LYS A 34 24.12 -14.32 -0.27
N GLU A 35 23.29 -13.80 0.63
CA GLU A 35 22.29 -14.56 1.35
C GLU A 35 20.99 -14.78 0.54
N PHE A 36 20.91 -14.22 -0.67
CA PHE A 36 19.77 -14.38 -1.56
C PHE A 36 20.15 -15.26 -2.77
N ASP A 37 19.37 -16.29 -2.98
CA ASP A 37 19.37 -17.17 -4.18
C ASP A 37 18.17 -16.92 -5.10
N VAL A 38 17.37 -15.90 -4.76
CA VAL A 38 16.16 -15.47 -5.47
C VAL A 38 16.20 -13.95 -5.70
N PRO A 39 15.40 -13.41 -6.61
CA PRO A 39 15.27 -11.97 -6.78
C PRO A 39 15.02 -11.24 -5.46
N PHE A 40 15.59 -10.05 -5.33
CA PHE A 40 15.45 -9.23 -4.13
C PHE A 40 15.16 -7.76 -4.48
N ILE A 41 14.70 -7.01 -3.49
CA ILE A 41 14.39 -5.60 -3.61
C ILE A 41 15.21 -4.81 -2.61
N VAL A 42 15.73 -3.65 -3.04
CA VAL A 42 16.50 -2.73 -2.21
C VAL A 42 15.68 -1.49 -1.97
N LYS A 43 15.54 -1.10 -0.70
CA LYS A 43 14.68 0.02 -0.28
C LYS A 43 15.41 0.93 0.70
N PRO A 44 15.27 2.27 0.60
CA PRO A 44 15.73 3.17 1.66
C PRO A 44 14.94 2.90 2.96
N ALA A 45 15.59 2.94 4.11
CA ALA A 45 14.95 2.63 5.38
C ALA A 45 13.81 3.59 5.76
N ASP A 46 13.91 4.87 5.38
CA ASP A 46 13.00 5.94 5.84
C ASP A 46 12.36 6.77 4.72
N SER A 47 12.37 6.26 3.48
CA SER A 47 11.62 6.87 2.36
C SER A 47 10.20 6.33 2.27
N SER A 48 9.30 7.06 1.62
CA SER A 48 7.90 6.71 1.37
C SER A 48 7.50 6.98 -0.08
N GLY A 49 6.36 6.41 -0.51
CA GLY A 49 5.82 6.61 -1.87
C GLY A 49 6.71 6.02 -2.94
N SER A 50 7.18 4.80 -2.74
CA SER A 50 8.01 4.01 -3.66
C SER A 50 9.31 4.68 -4.14
N ARG A 51 9.73 5.78 -3.50
CA ARG A 51 10.95 6.51 -3.89
C ARG A 51 12.21 5.78 -3.45
N GLY A 52 13.13 5.58 -4.39
CA GLY A 52 14.41 4.93 -4.15
C GLY A 52 14.33 3.42 -4.02
N ILE A 53 13.25 2.79 -4.46
CA ILE A 53 13.10 1.33 -4.50
C ILE A 53 13.73 0.80 -5.79
N PHE A 54 14.48 -0.28 -5.69
CA PHE A 54 15.13 -0.93 -6.83
C PHE A 54 15.00 -2.45 -6.74
N GLU A 55 14.57 -3.06 -7.84
CA GLU A 55 14.44 -4.52 -7.95
C GLU A 55 15.66 -5.12 -8.64
N VAL A 56 16.16 -6.19 -8.06
CA VAL A 56 17.22 -7.00 -8.64
C VAL A 56 16.61 -8.36 -9.01
N ILE A 57 16.13 -8.45 -10.25
CA ILE A 57 15.54 -9.69 -10.80
C ILE A 57 16.61 -10.68 -11.28
N ASP A 58 17.72 -10.18 -11.77
CA ASP A 58 18.88 -11.00 -12.14
C ASP A 58 20.00 -10.81 -11.11
N ILE A 59 20.03 -11.70 -10.13
CA ILE A 59 21.02 -11.68 -9.04
C ILE A 59 22.43 -12.06 -9.52
N THR A 60 22.57 -12.61 -10.73
CA THR A 60 23.87 -12.96 -11.31
C THR A 60 24.53 -11.77 -12.00
N ASN A 61 23.78 -10.72 -12.27
CA ASN A 61 24.26 -9.48 -12.86
C ASN A 61 24.88 -8.57 -11.78
N ALA A 62 26.20 -8.65 -11.61
CA ALA A 62 26.93 -7.89 -10.59
C ALA A 62 26.77 -6.36 -10.74
N GLU A 63 26.62 -5.86 -11.98
CA GLU A 63 26.41 -4.43 -12.23
C GLU A 63 25.02 -3.99 -11.77
N LEU A 64 23.98 -4.79 -12.04
CA LEU A 64 22.63 -4.53 -11.58
C LEU A 64 22.55 -4.53 -10.04
N VAL A 65 23.20 -5.52 -9.41
CA VAL A 65 23.29 -5.63 -7.94
C VAL A 65 23.94 -4.38 -7.37
N LYS A 66 25.09 -3.94 -7.91
CA LYS A 66 25.77 -2.72 -7.46
C LYS A 66 24.93 -1.47 -7.64
N LYS A 67 24.32 -1.31 -8.82
CA LYS A 67 23.45 -0.17 -9.16
C LYS A 67 22.27 -0.03 -8.20
N ALA A 68 21.71 -1.15 -7.73
CA ALA A 68 20.60 -1.14 -6.78
C ALA A 68 20.94 -0.39 -5.49
N TYR A 69 22.10 -0.65 -4.91
CA TYR A 69 22.56 0.04 -3.71
C TYR A 69 22.85 1.53 -3.98
N GLU A 70 23.60 1.82 -5.03
CA GLU A 70 23.97 3.19 -5.41
C GLU A 70 22.72 4.05 -5.69
N TYR A 71 21.69 3.47 -6.28
CA TYR A 71 20.42 4.14 -6.53
C TYR A 71 19.62 4.39 -5.25
N CYS A 72 19.52 3.39 -4.36
CA CYS A 72 18.68 3.47 -3.17
C CYS A 72 19.27 4.34 -2.04
N LYS A 73 20.60 4.26 -1.84
CA LYS A 73 21.32 4.89 -0.72
C LYS A 73 21.04 6.40 -0.56
N PRO A 74 21.03 7.23 -1.63
CA PRO A 74 20.79 8.66 -1.52
C PRO A 74 19.38 9.03 -1.04
N TYR A 75 18.41 8.12 -1.14
CA TYR A 75 17.04 8.34 -0.68
C TYR A 75 16.84 8.06 0.82
N SER A 76 17.83 7.45 1.48
CA SER A 76 17.78 7.21 2.92
C SER A 76 18.41 8.37 3.69
N LYS A 77 17.61 9.02 4.52
CA LYS A 77 18.07 10.12 5.40
C LYS A 77 18.87 9.61 6.59
N VAL A 78 18.48 8.44 7.13
CA VAL A 78 19.20 7.78 8.22
C VAL A 78 20.46 7.05 7.74
N GLY A 79 20.61 6.89 6.43
CA GLY A 79 21.74 6.24 5.82
C GLY A 79 21.65 4.71 5.74
N ASP A 80 20.58 4.08 6.23
CA ASP A 80 20.38 2.64 6.14
C ASP A 80 19.55 2.27 4.91
N VAL A 81 19.83 1.09 4.37
CA VAL A 81 19.11 0.48 3.26
C VAL A 81 18.61 -0.89 3.72
N VAL A 82 17.43 -1.28 3.30
CA VAL A 82 16.85 -2.61 3.57
C VAL A 82 16.89 -3.42 2.29
N VAL A 83 17.51 -4.59 2.34
CA VAL A 83 17.53 -5.59 1.28
C VAL A 83 16.52 -6.67 1.64
N GLU A 84 15.54 -6.94 0.78
CA GLU A 84 14.44 -7.86 1.07
C GLU A 84 14.24 -8.86 -0.06
N GLU A 85 13.85 -10.09 0.27
CA GLU A 85 13.32 -11.06 -0.68
C GLU A 85 12.20 -10.41 -1.52
N TYR A 86 12.29 -10.54 -2.85
CA TYR A 86 11.21 -10.11 -3.73
C TYR A 86 10.00 -11.01 -3.54
N MET A 87 8.89 -10.42 -3.11
CA MET A 87 7.64 -11.15 -2.93
C MET A 87 6.78 -11.08 -4.19
N ASN A 88 6.34 -12.21 -4.69
CA ASN A 88 5.42 -12.29 -5.82
C ASN A 88 4.04 -12.74 -5.36
N GLY A 89 3.02 -12.04 -5.80
CA GLY A 89 1.62 -12.32 -5.49
C GLY A 89 0.73 -11.07 -5.53
N PRO A 90 -0.59 -11.26 -5.43
CA PRO A 90 -1.51 -10.14 -5.31
C PRO A 90 -1.28 -9.38 -4.00
N GLU A 91 -1.34 -8.06 -4.10
CA GLU A 91 -1.18 -7.16 -2.97
C GLU A 91 -2.55 -6.70 -2.47
N VAL A 92 -2.68 -6.63 -1.16
CA VAL A 92 -3.83 -6.05 -0.46
C VAL A 92 -3.38 -5.04 0.57
N SER A 93 -4.27 -4.14 0.95
CA SER A 93 -4.11 -3.33 2.15
C SER A 93 -5.21 -3.65 3.16
N VAL A 94 -4.87 -3.54 4.45
CA VAL A 94 -5.76 -3.78 5.57
C VAL A 94 -5.92 -2.50 6.37
N GLU A 95 -7.14 -2.01 6.42
CA GLU A 95 -7.50 -0.82 7.18
C GLU A 95 -7.98 -1.24 8.57
N THR A 96 -7.31 -0.72 9.59
CA THR A 96 -7.62 -1.07 10.99
C THR A 96 -7.85 0.16 11.86
N LEU A 97 -8.58 -0.05 12.96
CA LEU A 97 -8.69 0.88 14.08
C LEU A 97 -8.31 0.14 15.36
N THR A 98 -7.36 0.68 16.09
CA THR A 98 -6.99 0.17 17.42
C THR A 98 -7.61 1.04 18.49
N ILE A 99 -8.28 0.43 19.46
CA ILE A 99 -8.97 1.09 20.55
C ILE A 99 -8.54 0.40 21.84
N ASN A 100 -7.88 1.12 22.74
CA ASN A 100 -7.38 0.59 24.01
C ASN A 100 -6.54 -0.70 23.85
N GLY A 101 -5.72 -0.74 22.80
CA GLY A 101 -4.85 -1.87 22.51
C GLY A 101 -5.51 -3.04 21.75
N VAL A 102 -6.81 -2.96 21.49
CA VAL A 102 -7.53 -3.98 20.69
C VAL A 102 -7.61 -3.51 19.24
N CYS A 103 -7.00 -4.26 18.34
CA CYS A 103 -6.99 -3.96 16.90
C CYS A 103 -8.22 -4.56 16.22
N HIS A 104 -9.01 -3.72 15.58
CA HIS A 104 -10.18 -4.08 14.78
C HIS A 104 -9.87 -3.89 13.30
N VAL A 105 -9.97 -4.96 12.52
CA VAL A 105 -9.92 -4.88 11.05
C VAL A 105 -11.25 -4.33 10.56
N ILE A 106 -11.21 -3.22 9.83
CA ILE A 106 -12.41 -2.59 9.28
C ILE A 106 -12.66 -3.07 7.86
N GLN A 107 -11.60 -3.12 7.01
CA GLN A 107 -11.76 -3.62 5.65
C GLN A 107 -10.42 -4.11 5.09
N ILE A 108 -10.50 -5.05 4.14
CA ILE A 108 -9.39 -5.51 3.31
C ILE A 108 -9.64 -5.02 1.88
N THR A 109 -8.63 -4.42 1.28
CA THR A 109 -8.69 -3.74 -0.02
C THR A 109 -7.76 -4.43 -1.01
N ASP A 110 -8.27 -4.90 -2.12
CA ASP A 110 -7.43 -5.37 -3.23
C ASP A 110 -6.79 -4.18 -3.95
N LYS A 111 -5.51 -4.31 -4.30
CA LYS A 111 -4.75 -3.30 -5.04
C LYS A 111 -4.59 -3.72 -6.50
N LEU A 112 -4.68 -2.74 -7.41
CA LEU A 112 -4.32 -2.83 -8.81
C LEU A 112 -3.19 -1.84 -9.06
N THR A 113 -2.06 -2.29 -9.61
CA THR A 113 -0.90 -1.45 -9.92
C THR A 113 -0.51 -1.55 -11.39
N THR A 114 0.34 -0.62 -11.85
CA THR A 114 0.96 -0.71 -13.18
C THR A 114 1.91 -1.92 -13.32
N GLY A 115 2.35 -2.50 -12.21
CA GLY A 115 3.47 -3.43 -12.20
C GLY A 115 4.81 -2.69 -12.33
N ALA A 116 5.88 -3.49 -12.55
CA ALA A 116 7.22 -2.95 -12.72
C ALA A 116 7.30 -1.96 -13.91
N PRO A 117 8.18 -0.96 -13.86
CA PRO A 117 9.13 -0.67 -12.79
C PRO A 117 8.57 0.28 -11.71
N HIS A 118 7.39 0.89 -11.89
CA HIS A 118 6.92 2.00 -11.07
C HIS A 118 5.95 1.59 -9.95
N TYR A 119 5.21 0.46 -10.10
CA TYR A 119 4.21 -0.03 -9.13
C TYR A 119 3.21 1.03 -8.67
N VAL A 120 2.81 1.90 -9.59
CA VAL A 120 1.83 2.95 -9.28
C VAL A 120 0.45 2.33 -9.12
N GLU A 121 -0.24 2.69 -8.05
CA GLU A 121 -1.62 2.24 -7.80
C GLU A 121 -2.56 2.79 -8.86
N MET A 122 -3.24 1.91 -9.58
CA MET A 122 -4.22 2.21 -10.63
C MET A 122 -5.66 1.90 -10.19
N GLY A 123 -5.81 1.32 -9.02
CA GLY A 123 -7.13 1.10 -8.46
C GLY A 123 -7.14 0.30 -7.17
N HIS A 124 -8.27 0.40 -6.48
CA HIS A 124 -8.57 -0.33 -5.27
C HIS A 124 -9.99 -0.87 -5.33
N SER A 125 -10.24 -2.02 -4.71
CA SER A 125 -11.56 -2.63 -4.63
C SER A 125 -11.81 -3.22 -3.25
N GLN A 126 -13.03 -3.08 -2.76
CA GLN A 126 -13.51 -3.62 -1.50
C GLN A 126 -14.88 -4.28 -1.67
N PRO A 127 -15.22 -5.33 -0.90
CA PRO A 127 -14.29 -6.12 -0.09
C PRO A 127 -13.27 -6.87 -0.97
N THR A 128 -12.28 -7.50 -0.33
CA THR A 128 -11.31 -8.33 -1.05
C THR A 128 -11.99 -9.49 -1.76
N LYS A 129 -11.43 -9.89 -2.91
CA LYS A 129 -11.86 -11.06 -3.69
C LYS A 129 -11.25 -12.39 -3.18
N HIS A 130 -10.32 -12.32 -2.23
CA HIS A 130 -9.73 -13.52 -1.64
C HIS A 130 -10.79 -14.35 -0.90
N SER A 131 -10.54 -15.66 -0.80
CA SER A 131 -11.42 -16.56 -0.03
C SER A 131 -11.45 -16.15 1.45
N ASP A 132 -12.52 -16.53 2.15
CA ASP A 132 -12.68 -16.23 3.58
C ASP A 132 -11.50 -16.76 4.42
N GLU A 133 -10.92 -17.89 4.05
CA GLU A 133 -9.73 -18.46 4.70
C GLU A 133 -8.52 -17.52 4.56
N ILE A 134 -8.23 -17.07 3.34
CA ILE A 134 -7.11 -16.15 3.05
C ILE A 134 -7.38 -14.78 3.69
N ALA A 135 -8.60 -14.26 3.58
CA ALA A 135 -8.99 -12.99 4.19
C ALA A 135 -8.86 -13.02 5.72
N SER A 136 -9.26 -14.12 6.36
CA SER A 136 -9.08 -14.32 7.80
C SER A 136 -7.61 -14.34 8.18
N ARG A 137 -6.76 -15.03 7.41
CA ARG A 137 -5.31 -15.07 7.66
C ARG A 137 -4.65 -13.70 7.48
N ILE A 138 -5.05 -12.94 6.45
CA ILE A 138 -4.60 -11.54 6.25
C ILE A 138 -4.99 -10.68 7.46
N ALA A 139 -6.23 -10.80 7.93
CA ALA A 139 -6.73 -10.04 9.08
C ALA A 139 -5.96 -10.35 10.37
N GLU A 140 -5.63 -11.63 10.62
CA GLU A 140 -4.82 -12.04 11.78
C GLU A 140 -3.41 -11.44 11.71
N ILE A 141 -2.73 -11.58 10.57
CA ILE A 141 -1.37 -11.03 10.35
C ILE A 141 -1.37 -9.50 10.56
N ALA A 142 -2.38 -8.79 10.04
CA ALA A 142 -2.49 -7.35 10.24
C ALA A 142 -2.66 -6.97 11.73
N LYS A 143 -3.43 -7.75 12.51
CA LYS A 143 -3.58 -7.56 13.96
C LYS A 143 -2.28 -7.85 14.71
N GLU A 144 -1.60 -8.94 14.36
CA GLU A 144 -0.29 -9.30 14.93
C GLU A 144 0.75 -8.21 14.65
N ALA A 145 0.83 -7.72 13.40
CA ALA A 145 1.71 -6.64 13.00
C ALA A 145 1.43 -5.35 13.76
N ASN A 146 0.15 -4.98 13.88
CA ASN A 146 -0.30 -3.81 14.63
C ASN A 146 0.16 -3.88 16.11
N LYS A 147 -0.03 -5.05 16.73
CA LYS A 147 0.40 -5.32 18.11
C LYS A 147 1.93 -5.25 18.23
N ALA A 148 2.68 -5.83 17.28
CA ALA A 148 4.14 -5.84 17.28
C ALA A 148 4.74 -4.43 17.20
N ILE A 149 4.12 -3.52 16.44
CA ILE A 149 4.52 -2.10 16.34
C ILE A 149 4.09 -1.30 17.58
N GLY A 150 3.18 -1.82 18.40
CA GLY A 150 2.76 -1.20 19.65
C GLY A 150 1.70 -0.12 19.50
N ILE A 151 0.87 -0.16 18.46
CA ILE A 151 -0.24 0.79 18.27
C ILE A 151 -1.32 0.48 19.31
N LYS A 152 -1.66 1.46 20.15
CA LYS A 152 -2.66 1.32 21.22
C LYS A 152 -3.98 2.02 20.91
N ASN A 153 -3.91 3.17 20.23
CA ASN A 153 -5.08 3.95 19.83
C ASN A 153 -4.83 4.60 18.48
N GLY A 154 -5.79 4.51 17.57
CA GLY A 154 -5.73 5.12 16.25
C GLY A 154 -5.74 4.13 15.09
N PRO A 155 -5.62 4.64 13.85
CA PRO A 155 -5.67 3.83 12.64
C PRO A 155 -4.34 3.17 12.31
N SER A 156 -4.39 2.08 11.52
CA SER A 156 -3.25 1.64 10.74
C SER A 156 -3.67 1.19 9.35
N HIS A 157 -2.73 1.31 8.44
CA HIS A 157 -2.77 0.83 7.06
C HIS A 157 -1.63 -0.15 6.89
N THR A 158 -1.97 -1.42 6.62
CA THR A 158 -0.99 -2.51 6.51
C THR A 158 -1.04 -3.08 5.10
N GLU A 159 0.07 -3.03 4.38
CA GLU A 159 0.23 -3.62 3.05
C GLU A 159 0.74 -5.06 3.19
N ILE A 160 0.10 -5.99 2.49
CA ILE A 160 0.37 -7.43 2.55
C ILE A 160 0.37 -8.00 1.13
N ILE A 161 1.39 -8.80 0.79
CA ILE A 161 1.40 -9.61 -0.43
C ILE A 161 1.01 -11.03 -0.07
N VAL A 162 0.06 -11.58 -0.82
CA VAL A 162 -0.37 -12.98 -0.69
C VAL A 162 0.51 -13.84 -1.58
N THR A 163 1.60 -14.34 -1.01
CA THR A 163 2.57 -15.20 -1.73
C THR A 163 2.09 -16.65 -1.79
N SER A 164 2.79 -17.49 -2.55
CA SER A 164 2.56 -18.95 -2.56
C SER A 164 2.79 -19.62 -1.20
N GLN A 165 3.54 -18.97 -0.29
CA GLN A 165 3.79 -19.43 1.07
C GLN A 165 2.79 -18.82 2.10
N GLY A 166 1.83 -18.04 1.63
CA GLY A 166 0.87 -17.32 2.45
C GLY A 166 1.12 -15.79 2.50
N PRO A 167 0.27 -15.05 3.22
CA PRO A 167 0.38 -13.61 3.32
C PRO A 167 1.63 -13.18 4.12
N LYS A 168 2.38 -12.18 3.60
CA LYS A 168 3.54 -11.56 4.26
C LYS A 168 3.41 -10.04 4.26
N VAL A 169 3.78 -9.39 5.36
CA VAL A 169 3.69 -7.92 5.51
C VAL A 169 4.76 -7.22 4.66
N VAL A 170 4.31 -6.27 3.84
CA VAL A 170 5.16 -5.35 3.06
C VAL A 170 5.53 -4.12 3.89
N GLU A 171 4.51 -3.41 4.38
CA GLU A 171 4.67 -2.18 5.15
C GLU A 171 3.47 -1.98 6.08
N LEU A 172 3.68 -1.32 7.21
CA LEU A 172 2.64 -0.87 8.12
C LEU A 172 2.88 0.59 8.51
N GLY A 173 1.85 1.42 8.31
CA GLY A 173 1.83 2.80 8.74
C GLY A 173 0.77 3.04 9.80
N ALA A 174 1.12 3.67 10.94
CA ALA A 174 0.17 4.10 11.96
C ALA A 174 -0.58 5.36 11.49
N ARG A 175 -1.34 5.22 10.44
CA ARG A 175 -2.10 6.27 9.75
C ARG A 175 -3.28 5.69 8.98
N LEU A 176 -4.19 6.55 8.57
CA LEU A 176 -5.23 6.20 7.59
C LEU A 176 -4.61 5.88 6.22
N GLY A 177 -5.18 4.94 5.49
CA GLY A 177 -4.86 4.65 4.10
C GLY A 177 -5.13 5.84 3.18
N GLY A 178 -4.31 5.98 2.14
CA GLY A 178 -4.46 7.00 1.11
C GLY A 178 -5.44 6.62 0.00
N ASP A 179 -5.29 7.26 -1.15
CA ASP A 179 -5.99 6.92 -2.42
C ASP A 179 -7.52 6.77 -2.28
N ASN A 180 -8.13 7.61 -1.44
CA ASN A 180 -9.55 7.57 -1.12
C ASN A 180 -10.03 6.26 -0.43
N ILE A 181 -9.12 5.38 -0.02
CA ILE A 181 -9.49 4.10 0.61
C ILE A 181 -10.30 4.38 1.87
N THR A 182 -9.75 5.11 2.84
CA THR A 182 -10.39 5.32 4.13
C THR A 182 -11.45 6.42 4.13
N THR A 183 -11.34 7.40 3.22
CA THR A 183 -12.27 8.52 3.13
C THR A 183 -13.52 8.21 2.32
N HIS A 184 -13.42 7.31 1.33
CA HIS A 184 -14.52 7.00 0.41
C HIS A 184 -14.84 5.50 0.35
N LEU A 185 -13.85 4.64 0.04
CA LEU A 185 -14.14 3.24 -0.22
C LEU A 185 -14.65 2.51 1.02
N VAL A 186 -14.00 2.67 2.18
CA VAL A 186 -14.43 2.02 3.42
C VAL A 186 -15.84 2.48 3.83
N PRO A 187 -16.18 3.78 3.87
CA PRO A 187 -17.57 4.20 4.13
C PRO A 187 -18.57 3.64 3.12
N LEU A 188 -18.25 3.62 1.84
CA LEU A 188 -19.12 3.05 0.81
C LEU A 188 -19.30 1.54 0.97
N SER A 189 -18.25 0.82 1.32
CA SER A 189 -18.24 -0.64 1.46
C SER A 189 -18.92 -1.11 2.77
N THR A 190 -18.69 -0.42 3.89
CA THR A 190 -19.05 -0.88 5.24
C THR A 190 -20.01 0.03 6.00
N GLY A 191 -20.10 1.30 5.63
CA GLY A 191 -20.79 2.33 6.39
C GLY A 191 -19.99 2.89 7.57
N VAL A 192 -18.74 2.47 7.76
CA VAL A 192 -17.85 2.97 8.83
C VAL A 192 -17.10 4.21 8.35
N ASN A 193 -17.28 5.34 9.01
CA ASN A 193 -16.50 6.55 8.75
C ASN A 193 -15.21 6.52 9.58
N MET A 194 -14.12 6.04 8.97
CA MET A 194 -12.84 5.89 9.67
C MET A 194 -12.25 7.23 10.15
N VAL A 195 -12.49 8.32 9.43
CA VAL A 195 -12.01 9.65 9.83
C VAL A 195 -12.69 10.09 11.11
N GLU A 196 -14.02 9.97 11.19
CA GLU A 196 -14.79 10.25 12.40
C GLU A 196 -14.36 9.36 13.57
N CYS A 197 -14.17 8.07 13.30
CA CYS A 197 -13.68 7.12 14.30
C CYS A 197 -12.31 7.53 14.87
N CYS A 198 -11.39 7.98 14.03
CA CYS A 198 -10.08 8.46 14.48
C CYS A 198 -10.18 9.70 15.36
N ILE A 199 -11.06 10.63 15.02
CA ILE A 199 -11.31 11.84 15.84
C ILE A 199 -11.85 11.43 17.22
N LYS A 200 -12.84 10.53 17.26
CA LYS A 200 -13.41 10.02 18.51
C LYS A 200 -12.36 9.31 19.37
N ILE A 201 -11.56 8.43 18.78
CA ILE A 201 -10.45 7.76 19.48
C ILE A 201 -9.47 8.79 20.08
N ALA A 202 -9.11 9.82 19.32
CA ALA A 202 -8.20 10.88 19.79
C ALA A 202 -8.79 11.71 20.94
N LEU A 203 -10.11 11.86 20.99
CA LEU A 203 -10.84 12.51 22.08
C LEU A 203 -11.11 11.59 23.29
N GLY A 204 -10.72 10.31 23.21
CA GLY A 204 -11.00 9.31 24.24
C GLY A 204 -12.43 8.77 24.22
N GLU A 205 -13.15 9.02 23.13
CA GLU A 205 -14.52 8.55 22.92
C GLU A 205 -14.53 7.19 22.20
N MET A 206 -15.58 6.39 22.45
CA MET A 206 -15.79 5.11 21.75
C MET A 206 -16.43 5.36 20.39
N PRO A 207 -15.76 5.00 19.27
CA PRO A 207 -16.35 5.11 17.94
C PRO A 207 -17.31 3.95 17.66
N ASP A 208 -18.28 4.17 16.78
CA ASP A 208 -19.08 3.09 16.17
C ASP A 208 -18.34 2.53 14.96
N ILE A 209 -17.73 1.35 15.14
CA ILE A 209 -16.97 0.62 14.12
C ILE A 209 -17.78 -0.55 13.52
N LYS A 210 -19.07 -0.66 13.87
CA LYS A 210 -19.93 -1.73 13.36
C LYS A 210 -20.27 -1.49 11.90
N HIS A 211 -20.11 -2.52 11.08
CA HIS A 211 -20.56 -2.48 9.69
C HIS A 211 -22.08 -2.28 9.62
N LYS A 212 -22.52 -1.30 8.87
CA LYS A 212 -23.93 -0.98 8.63
C LYS A 212 -24.49 -1.74 7.42
N TRP A 213 -23.58 -2.13 6.51
CA TRP A 213 -23.86 -2.92 5.32
C TRP A 213 -22.59 -3.60 4.82
N SER A 214 -22.73 -4.46 3.81
CA SER A 214 -21.62 -5.03 3.04
C SER A 214 -21.92 -4.79 1.56
N ARG A 215 -21.17 -3.89 0.93
CA ARG A 215 -21.33 -3.48 -0.47
C ARG A 215 -19.98 -3.44 -1.17
N GLY A 216 -20.01 -3.60 -2.50
CA GLY A 216 -18.83 -3.38 -3.32
C GLY A 216 -18.51 -1.89 -3.44
N SER A 217 -17.24 -1.52 -3.29
CA SER A 217 -16.75 -0.19 -3.63
C SER A 217 -15.42 -0.28 -4.37
N ALA A 218 -15.20 0.60 -5.32
CA ALA A 218 -13.96 0.62 -6.09
C ALA A 218 -13.58 2.03 -6.52
N ILE A 219 -12.27 2.27 -6.61
CA ILE A 219 -11.70 3.39 -7.34
C ILE A 219 -10.87 2.85 -8.50
N ARG A 220 -10.92 3.55 -9.64
CA ARG A 220 -10.06 3.31 -10.79
C ARG A 220 -9.49 4.63 -11.27
N TYR A 221 -8.17 4.67 -11.43
CA TYR A 221 -7.49 5.79 -12.03
C TYR A 221 -7.50 5.64 -13.54
N PHE A 222 -7.61 6.76 -14.27
CA PHE A 222 -7.64 6.71 -15.72
C PHE A 222 -6.29 6.31 -16.28
N GLU A 223 -6.32 5.43 -17.27
CA GLU A 223 -5.14 5.16 -18.10
C GLU A 223 -4.84 6.39 -18.95
N GLN A 224 -3.57 6.68 -19.16
CA GLN A 224 -3.11 7.83 -19.93
C GLN A 224 -1.79 7.54 -20.62
N HIS A 225 -1.54 8.29 -21.68
CA HIS A 225 -0.26 8.36 -22.37
C HIS A 225 0.21 9.80 -22.41
N ALA A 226 1.52 10.01 -22.50
CA ALA A 226 2.10 11.33 -22.59
C ALA A 226 1.56 12.10 -23.80
N GLY A 227 1.16 13.35 -23.62
CA GLY A 227 0.59 14.15 -24.68
C GLY A 227 -0.04 15.44 -24.18
N ILE A 228 -0.82 16.09 -25.05
CA ILE A 228 -1.66 17.25 -24.72
C ILE A 228 -3.11 16.80 -24.78
N ILE A 229 -3.88 17.10 -23.73
CA ILE A 229 -5.31 16.78 -23.67
C ILE A 229 -6.05 17.71 -24.67
N GLU A 230 -6.59 17.16 -25.73
CA GLU A 230 -7.37 17.96 -26.70
C GLU A 230 -8.77 18.29 -26.15
N SER A 231 -9.44 17.30 -25.60
CA SER A 231 -10.79 17.46 -25.00
C SER A 231 -11.08 16.38 -23.98
N ILE A 232 -12.00 16.67 -23.05
CA ILE A 232 -12.53 15.72 -22.08
C ILE A 232 -14.04 15.66 -22.30
N GLN A 233 -14.54 14.49 -22.64
CA GLN A 233 -15.95 14.31 -23.01
C GLN A 233 -16.62 13.20 -22.19
N GLY A 234 -17.95 13.25 -22.09
CA GLY A 234 -18.72 12.17 -21.49
C GLY A 234 -18.83 12.19 -19.97
N ILE A 235 -18.24 13.15 -19.24
CA ILE A 235 -18.28 13.22 -17.77
C ILE A 235 -19.71 13.24 -17.26
N ASP A 236 -20.58 14.08 -17.80
CA ASP A 236 -21.97 14.19 -17.36
C ASP A 236 -22.79 12.93 -17.66
N LYS A 237 -22.47 12.23 -18.75
CA LYS A 237 -23.06 10.93 -19.06
C LYS A 237 -22.59 9.88 -18.06
N ALA A 238 -21.29 9.85 -17.75
CA ALA A 238 -20.71 8.91 -16.80
C ALA A 238 -21.27 9.12 -15.39
N LYS A 239 -21.43 10.37 -14.92
CA LYS A 239 -22.04 10.69 -13.63
C LYS A 239 -23.48 10.17 -13.46
N ARG A 240 -24.19 9.93 -14.56
CA ARG A 240 -25.56 9.38 -14.54
C ARG A 240 -25.61 7.87 -14.48
N ILE A 241 -24.49 7.17 -14.61
CA ILE A 241 -24.46 5.72 -14.53
C ILE A 241 -24.73 5.31 -13.06
N PRO A 242 -25.72 4.44 -12.81
CA PRO A 242 -26.00 3.96 -11.47
C PRO A 242 -24.76 3.37 -10.80
N GLY A 243 -24.54 3.72 -9.54
CA GLY A 243 -23.37 3.27 -8.78
C GLY A 243 -22.16 4.21 -8.85
N ILE A 244 -22.07 5.12 -9.82
CA ILE A 244 -21.00 6.13 -9.83
C ILE A 244 -21.23 7.12 -8.69
N GLN A 245 -20.21 7.22 -7.82
CA GLN A 245 -20.25 8.10 -6.64
C GLN A 245 -19.46 9.40 -6.88
N GLN A 246 -18.33 9.29 -7.59
CA GLN A 246 -17.46 10.44 -7.87
C GLN A 246 -16.66 10.22 -9.15
N ILE A 247 -16.48 11.29 -9.92
CA ILE A 247 -15.47 11.40 -10.99
C ILE A 247 -14.67 12.64 -10.73
N SER A 248 -13.35 12.50 -10.67
CA SER A 248 -12.41 13.61 -10.51
C SER A 248 -11.43 13.62 -11.67
N ILE A 249 -11.27 14.79 -12.27
CA ILE A 249 -10.27 15.05 -13.31
C ILE A 249 -9.34 16.14 -12.77
N VAL A 250 -8.04 15.89 -12.83
CA VAL A 250 -7.01 16.78 -12.27
C VAL A 250 -6.44 17.70 -13.34
N HIS A 251 -6.45 17.26 -14.60
CA HIS A 251 -5.91 18.01 -15.73
C HIS A 251 -7.00 18.39 -16.73
N GLY A 252 -6.95 19.59 -17.28
CA GLY A 252 -7.91 20.13 -18.25
C GLY A 252 -7.45 20.05 -19.71
N ALA A 253 -8.35 20.41 -20.64
CA ALA A 253 -8.01 20.54 -22.05
C ALA A 253 -6.91 21.59 -22.24
N GLY A 254 -5.93 21.32 -23.11
CA GLY A 254 -4.75 22.12 -23.36
C GLY A 254 -3.55 21.80 -22.44
N GLU A 255 -3.76 21.05 -21.36
CA GLU A 255 -2.66 20.68 -20.45
C GLU A 255 -1.84 19.50 -20.99
N LYS A 256 -0.54 19.54 -20.71
CA LYS A 256 0.40 18.46 -21.03
C LYS A 256 0.40 17.45 -19.87
N ILE A 257 0.20 16.18 -20.19
CA ILE A 257 0.33 15.05 -19.26
C ILE A 257 1.52 14.18 -19.63
N THR A 258 2.01 13.42 -18.65
CA THR A 258 3.14 12.48 -18.80
C THR A 258 2.64 11.04 -18.73
N GLU A 259 3.52 10.08 -18.97
CA GLU A 259 3.28 8.69 -18.58
C GLU A 259 3.11 8.58 -17.06
N ILE A 260 2.47 7.49 -16.63
CA ILE A 260 2.22 7.24 -15.21
C ILE A 260 3.47 6.64 -14.56
N GLU A 261 4.26 7.47 -13.92
CA GLU A 261 5.49 7.08 -13.21
C GLU A 261 5.37 7.24 -11.69
N SER A 262 4.32 7.91 -11.23
CA SER A 262 4.02 8.11 -9.79
C SER A 262 2.54 8.35 -9.58
N SER A 263 2.08 8.23 -8.33
CA SER A 263 0.70 8.57 -7.96
C SER A 263 0.32 10.02 -8.30
N GLY A 264 1.31 10.93 -8.31
CA GLY A 264 1.11 12.34 -8.66
C GLY A 264 0.93 12.62 -10.16
N SER A 265 1.28 11.68 -11.05
CA SER A 265 1.10 11.83 -12.49
C SER A 265 -0.26 11.34 -13.01
N ARG A 266 -1.09 10.75 -12.17
CA ARG A 266 -2.42 10.26 -12.55
C ARG A 266 -3.36 11.43 -12.87
N MET A 267 -4.04 11.40 -14.02
CA MET A 267 -4.90 12.49 -14.50
C MET A 267 -6.27 12.57 -13.82
N GLY A 268 -6.67 11.55 -13.08
CA GLY A 268 -7.96 11.53 -12.41
C GLY A 268 -8.45 10.12 -12.10
N PHE A 269 -9.66 10.04 -11.53
CA PHE A 269 -10.22 8.77 -11.08
C PHE A 269 -11.75 8.75 -11.15
N VAL A 270 -12.31 7.56 -11.07
CA VAL A 270 -13.73 7.29 -10.83
C VAL A 270 -13.89 6.42 -9.58
N ILE A 271 -14.87 6.76 -8.74
CA ILE A 271 -15.31 5.94 -7.59
C ILE A 271 -16.70 5.42 -7.86
N ALA A 272 -16.90 4.13 -7.64
CA ALA A 272 -18.17 3.46 -7.79
C ALA A 272 -18.52 2.61 -6.56
N GLN A 273 -19.82 2.40 -6.34
CA GLN A 273 -20.40 1.49 -5.35
C GLN A 273 -21.39 0.57 -6.04
N SER A 274 -21.39 -0.70 -5.67
CA SER A 274 -22.44 -1.66 -6.04
C SER A 274 -23.27 -2.07 -4.82
N SER A 275 -24.48 -2.53 -5.07
CA SER A 275 -25.33 -3.16 -4.06
C SER A 275 -24.76 -4.49 -3.58
#